data_b06dc9402475df6630609c349fe9aa70
#
_entry.id   b06dc9402475df6630609c349fe9aa70
#
_cell.length_a   1.000
_cell.length_b   1.000
_cell.length_c   1.000
_cell.angle_alpha   90.00
_cell.angle_beta   90.00
_cell.angle_gamma   90.00
#
_symmetry.space_group_name_H-M   'P 1'
#
loop_
_entity.id
_entity.type
_entity.pdbx_description
1 polymer ?
#
loop_
_entity_poly.entity_id
_entity_poly.type
_entity_poly.pdbx_seq_one_letter_code
_entity_poly.pdbx_strand_id
1 'polypeptide(L)'
;MAVENGTVVWLGAERPGRALHPDAEIIDLDGAFVAPGFVDPHVHVTALGLQLTGLDLSGAASLAQCLTLVGEYARAHPDAVIIGEGWDETGWPEARPPASAEIDAAAGPGRIAYLVRVDAHSAVVSTALLESVPQIATAEGYTRGEPLRARAHHLARSAVLDRLDRDQRDRARRAALDHAAANGVVAVHECAGPQISGAADVTELLEFAHGVEVRAYWGEAVRDADEARALVKELGVHGLAGDLFVDGSLGSHTAWLHAPYADRDTRGLGYLDVDTIAAHLGACTEAGIQAGFHAIGDAAVAAV
;
A
#
# COMPACT_ATOMS: atom_id res chain seq x y z
N MET A 1 -19.94 -30.83 6.72
CA MET A 1 -20.29 -29.45 7.07
C MET A 1 -21.65 -29.14 6.49
N ALA A 2 -22.53 -28.44 7.20
CA ALA A 2 -23.75 -27.83 6.64
C ALA A 2 -23.68 -26.31 6.82
N VAL A 3 -24.17 -25.60 5.80
CA VAL A 3 -24.22 -24.13 5.77
C VAL A 3 -25.67 -23.71 5.53
N GLU A 4 -26.15 -22.76 6.32
CA GLU A 4 -27.46 -22.15 6.17
C GLU A 4 -27.33 -20.63 6.23
N ASN A 5 -27.85 -19.93 5.24
CA ASN A 5 -27.80 -18.48 5.13
C ASN A 5 -26.36 -17.90 5.32
N GLY A 6 -25.36 -18.56 4.71
CA GLY A 6 -23.96 -18.15 4.81
C GLY A 6 -23.25 -18.52 6.13
N THR A 7 -23.96 -19.18 7.06
CA THR A 7 -23.39 -19.57 8.37
C THR A 7 -23.20 -21.08 8.44
N VAL A 8 -22.06 -21.52 8.96
CA VAL A 8 -21.81 -22.94 9.25
C VAL A 8 -22.64 -23.35 10.46
N VAL A 9 -23.67 -24.19 10.22
CA VAL A 9 -24.59 -24.68 11.26
C VAL A 9 -24.27 -26.10 11.75
N TRP A 10 -23.44 -26.84 11.00
CA TRP A 10 -22.99 -28.16 11.36
C TRP A 10 -21.57 -28.47 10.91
N LEU A 11 -20.78 -29.08 11.81
CA LEU A 11 -19.49 -29.69 11.50
C LEU A 11 -19.46 -31.08 12.11
N GLY A 12 -19.14 -32.11 11.31
CA GLY A 12 -19.06 -33.48 11.81
C GLY A 12 -19.11 -34.52 10.70
N ALA A 13 -19.37 -35.78 11.11
CA ALA A 13 -19.45 -36.89 10.18
C ALA A 13 -20.65 -36.76 9.22
N GLU A 14 -20.48 -37.25 7.99
CA GLU A 14 -21.47 -37.10 6.92
C GLU A 14 -22.85 -37.67 7.29
N ARG A 15 -22.91 -38.89 7.82
CA ARG A 15 -24.19 -39.57 8.11
C ARG A 15 -25.08 -38.81 9.11
N PRO A 16 -24.59 -38.33 10.28
CA PRO A 16 -25.35 -37.46 11.16
C PRO A 16 -25.73 -36.13 10.51
N GLY A 17 -24.82 -35.50 9.74
CA GLY A 17 -25.11 -34.27 9.04
C GLY A 17 -26.28 -34.39 8.07
N ARG A 18 -26.29 -35.42 7.24
CA ARG A 18 -27.41 -35.69 6.32
C ARG A 18 -28.73 -35.97 7.05
N ALA A 19 -28.68 -36.60 8.21
CA ALA A 19 -29.87 -36.86 9.02
C ALA A 19 -30.45 -35.61 9.68
N LEU A 20 -29.58 -34.65 10.07
CA LEU A 20 -29.96 -33.38 10.66
C LEU A 20 -30.47 -32.36 9.62
N HIS A 21 -29.97 -32.46 8.40
CA HIS A 21 -30.30 -31.54 7.30
C HIS A 21 -30.77 -32.31 6.06
N PRO A 22 -31.94 -32.99 6.13
CA PRO A 22 -32.40 -33.91 5.07
C PRO A 22 -32.73 -33.20 3.75
N ASP A 23 -33.10 -31.90 3.82
CA ASP A 23 -33.50 -31.10 2.65
C ASP A 23 -32.33 -30.26 2.09
N ALA A 24 -31.09 -30.41 2.64
CA ALA A 24 -29.94 -29.64 2.18
C ALA A 24 -29.46 -30.15 0.79
N GLU A 25 -29.10 -29.22 -0.08
CA GLU A 25 -28.36 -29.53 -1.30
C GLU A 25 -26.99 -30.12 -0.93
N ILE A 26 -26.62 -31.22 -1.59
CA ILE A 26 -25.37 -31.90 -1.33
C ILE A 26 -24.37 -31.51 -2.41
N ILE A 27 -23.26 -30.87 -2.00
CA ILE A 27 -22.11 -30.59 -2.85
C ILE A 27 -20.98 -31.55 -2.48
N ASP A 28 -20.62 -32.45 -3.40
CA ASP A 28 -19.47 -33.33 -3.24
C ASP A 28 -18.21 -32.58 -3.68
N LEU A 29 -17.23 -32.56 -2.79
CA LEU A 29 -15.95 -31.88 -3.04
C LEU A 29 -14.81 -32.87 -3.41
N ASP A 30 -15.14 -34.13 -3.71
CA ASP A 30 -14.18 -35.19 -4.10
C ASP A 30 -12.99 -35.30 -3.14
N GLY A 31 -13.24 -35.13 -1.85
CA GLY A 31 -12.19 -35.19 -0.80
C GLY A 31 -11.35 -33.94 -0.67
N ALA A 32 -11.73 -32.82 -1.30
CA ALA A 32 -11.04 -31.54 -1.13
C ALA A 32 -11.13 -31.05 0.31
N PHE A 33 -10.05 -30.44 0.79
CA PHE A 33 -9.98 -29.82 2.11
C PHE A 33 -10.75 -28.49 2.11
N VAL A 34 -11.49 -28.24 3.18
CA VAL A 34 -12.21 -26.99 3.40
C VAL A 34 -11.62 -26.30 4.60
N ALA A 35 -11.23 -25.05 4.44
CA ALA A 35 -10.74 -24.18 5.49
C ALA A 35 -11.49 -22.82 5.44
N PRO A 36 -11.46 -22.04 6.53
CA PRO A 36 -11.80 -20.64 6.44
C PRO A 36 -10.95 -19.93 5.40
N GLY A 37 -11.56 -19.02 4.62
CA GLY A 37 -10.81 -18.17 3.70
C GLY A 37 -9.81 -17.27 4.43
N PHE A 38 -8.72 -16.91 3.76
CA PHE A 38 -7.72 -16.04 4.33
C PHE A 38 -8.19 -14.58 4.40
N VAL A 39 -7.67 -13.86 5.38
CA VAL A 39 -7.81 -12.40 5.48
C VAL A 39 -6.41 -11.80 5.35
N ASP A 40 -6.22 -10.89 4.40
CA ASP A 40 -5.02 -10.08 4.35
C ASP A 40 -5.22 -8.85 5.27
N PRO A 41 -4.49 -8.78 6.40
CA PRO A 41 -4.73 -7.73 7.40
C PRO A 41 -4.05 -6.39 7.06
N HIS A 42 -3.28 -6.29 5.97
CA HIS A 42 -2.59 -5.06 5.58
C HIS A 42 -2.30 -5.06 4.08
N VAL A 43 -3.07 -4.29 3.34
CA VAL A 43 -2.87 -4.10 1.90
C VAL A 43 -3.16 -2.67 1.49
N HIS A 44 -2.59 -2.25 0.36
CA HIS A 44 -2.93 -1.04 -0.38
C HIS A 44 -3.50 -1.47 -1.72
N VAL A 45 -4.82 -1.67 -1.79
CA VAL A 45 -5.50 -2.34 -2.91
C VAL A 45 -5.21 -1.66 -4.24
N THR A 46 -5.39 -0.34 -4.33
CA THR A 46 -5.13 0.40 -5.57
C THR A 46 -3.65 0.34 -5.96
N ALA A 47 -2.72 0.50 -4.99
CA ALA A 47 -1.28 0.42 -5.25
C ALA A 47 -0.86 -0.99 -5.71
N LEU A 48 -1.33 -2.05 -5.03
CA LEU A 48 -1.08 -3.43 -5.45
C LEU A 48 -1.59 -3.68 -6.88
N GLY A 49 -2.77 -3.19 -7.20
CA GLY A 49 -3.32 -3.31 -8.55
C GLY A 49 -2.51 -2.58 -9.60
N LEU A 50 -2.01 -1.39 -9.29
CA LEU A 50 -1.10 -0.65 -10.17
C LEU A 50 0.22 -1.41 -10.35
N GLN A 51 0.73 -2.07 -9.30
CA GLN A 51 1.91 -2.94 -9.38
C GLN A 51 1.64 -4.15 -10.29
N LEU A 52 0.53 -4.84 -10.11
CA LEU A 52 0.17 -6.02 -10.90
C LEU A 52 -0.09 -5.71 -12.39
N THR A 53 -0.51 -4.49 -12.70
CA THR A 53 -0.86 -4.06 -14.07
C THR A 53 0.14 -3.08 -14.68
N GLY A 54 1.08 -2.57 -13.89
CA GLY A 54 2.09 -1.59 -14.26
C GLY A 54 3.42 -2.20 -14.71
N LEU A 55 4.48 -1.44 -14.54
CA LEU A 55 5.85 -1.85 -14.86
C LEU A 55 6.50 -2.58 -13.67
N ASP A 56 6.65 -3.89 -13.78
CA ASP A 56 7.39 -4.68 -12.79
C ASP A 56 8.89 -4.55 -13.03
N LEU A 57 9.61 -4.05 -12.03
CA LEU A 57 11.07 -3.90 -12.00
C LEU A 57 11.76 -4.88 -11.04
N SER A 58 10.99 -5.75 -10.37
CA SER A 58 11.52 -6.67 -9.35
C SER A 58 12.52 -7.69 -9.91
N GLY A 59 12.38 -8.03 -11.19
CA GLY A 59 13.29 -8.93 -11.89
C GLY A 59 14.56 -8.27 -12.45
N ALA A 60 14.74 -6.95 -12.29
CA ALA A 60 15.92 -6.25 -12.83
C ALA A 60 17.18 -6.61 -12.05
N ALA A 61 18.14 -7.27 -12.69
CA ALA A 61 19.41 -7.67 -12.09
C ALA A 61 20.53 -6.62 -12.25
N SER A 62 20.23 -5.48 -12.88
CA SER A 62 21.18 -4.36 -13.05
C SER A 62 20.42 -3.07 -13.35
N LEU A 63 21.11 -1.93 -13.16
CA LEU A 63 20.61 -0.62 -13.59
C LEU A 63 20.30 -0.60 -15.10
N ALA A 64 21.17 -1.18 -15.91
CA ALA A 64 20.96 -1.23 -17.38
C ALA A 64 19.68 -2.01 -17.73
N GLN A 65 19.41 -3.12 -17.07
CA GLN A 65 18.17 -3.89 -17.29
C GLN A 65 16.94 -3.11 -16.82
N CYS A 66 17.00 -2.46 -15.64
CA CYS A 66 15.93 -1.61 -15.14
C CYS A 66 15.55 -0.52 -16.17
N LEU A 67 16.54 0.21 -16.68
CA LEU A 67 16.31 1.25 -17.69
C LEU A 67 15.81 0.68 -19.02
N THR A 68 16.23 -0.53 -19.40
CA THR A 68 15.69 -1.22 -20.58
C THR A 68 14.19 -1.49 -20.43
N LEU A 69 13.76 -2.04 -19.28
CA LEU A 69 12.35 -2.29 -18.98
C LEU A 69 11.52 -1.00 -19.00
N VAL A 70 12.05 0.10 -18.43
CA VAL A 70 11.41 1.43 -18.50
C VAL A 70 11.21 1.86 -19.94
N GLY A 71 12.23 1.72 -20.80
CA GLY A 71 12.15 2.10 -22.20
C GLY A 71 11.21 1.23 -23.01
N GLU A 72 11.14 -0.07 -22.75
CA GLU A 72 10.18 -1.00 -23.38
C GLU A 72 8.75 -0.66 -23.00
N TYR A 73 8.48 -0.44 -21.73
CA TYR A 73 7.17 -0.02 -21.25
C TYR A 73 6.73 1.32 -21.84
N ALA A 74 7.63 2.31 -21.87
CA ALA A 74 7.36 3.61 -22.46
C ALA A 74 6.97 3.55 -23.94
N ARG A 75 7.63 2.68 -24.71
CA ARG A 75 7.30 2.45 -26.14
C ARG A 75 5.97 1.75 -26.34
N ALA A 76 5.65 0.78 -25.46
CA ALA A 76 4.39 0.05 -25.50
C ALA A 76 3.18 0.91 -25.08
N HIS A 77 3.41 1.93 -24.24
CA HIS A 77 2.37 2.78 -23.65
C HIS A 77 2.71 4.28 -23.85
N PRO A 78 2.62 4.82 -25.06
CA PRO A 78 3.15 6.15 -25.40
C PRO A 78 2.50 7.30 -24.63
N ASP A 79 1.24 7.16 -24.22
CA ASP A 79 0.47 8.21 -23.55
C ASP A 79 0.31 7.99 -22.03
N ALA A 80 0.75 6.84 -21.49
CA ALA A 80 0.56 6.52 -20.10
C ALA A 80 1.61 7.20 -19.20
N VAL A 81 1.20 7.53 -17.96
CA VAL A 81 2.13 7.76 -16.86
C VAL A 81 2.84 6.44 -16.56
N ILE A 82 4.16 6.48 -16.44
CA ILE A 82 4.96 5.29 -16.15
C ILE A 82 5.01 5.12 -14.62
N ILE A 83 4.29 4.13 -14.13
CA ILE A 83 4.35 3.70 -12.73
C ILE A 83 5.06 2.36 -12.73
N GLY A 84 6.25 2.30 -12.13
CA GLY A 84 7.04 1.08 -12.00
C GLY A 84 7.36 0.81 -10.54
N GLU A 85 7.45 -0.47 -10.18
CA GLU A 85 7.69 -0.87 -8.80
C GLU A 85 8.67 -2.02 -8.69
N GLY A 86 9.31 -2.13 -7.52
CA GLY A 86 10.09 -3.29 -7.15
C GLY A 86 11.57 -3.24 -7.47
N TRP A 87 12.13 -2.11 -7.98
CA TRP A 87 13.56 -2.04 -8.18
C TRP A 87 14.32 -2.12 -6.83
N ASP A 88 15.48 -2.80 -6.86
CA ASP A 88 16.36 -2.97 -5.71
C ASP A 88 17.82 -2.95 -6.14
N GLU A 89 18.51 -1.84 -5.88
CA GLU A 89 19.90 -1.63 -6.25
C GLU A 89 20.90 -2.44 -5.44
N THR A 90 20.48 -3.01 -4.33
CA THR A 90 21.38 -3.70 -3.39
C THR A 90 22.05 -4.92 -4.00
N GLY A 91 21.39 -5.57 -4.96
CA GLY A 91 21.92 -6.71 -5.72
C GLY A 91 22.55 -6.34 -7.06
N TRP A 92 22.56 -5.05 -7.46
CA TRP A 92 23.05 -4.66 -8.77
C TRP A 92 24.57 -4.46 -8.80
N PRO A 93 25.25 -4.77 -9.92
CA PRO A 93 26.68 -4.50 -10.07
C PRO A 93 27.07 -3.03 -9.88
N GLU A 94 26.17 -2.11 -10.28
CA GLU A 94 26.36 -0.66 -10.15
C GLU A 94 26.17 -0.15 -8.72
N ALA A 95 25.49 -0.92 -7.86
CA ALA A 95 25.18 -0.65 -6.46
C ALA A 95 24.62 0.78 -6.22
N ARG A 96 23.78 1.26 -7.13
CA ARG A 96 23.16 2.58 -7.07
C ARG A 96 21.79 2.61 -7.76
N PRO A 97 20.89 3.49 -7.32
CA PRO A 97 19.61 3.73 -7.97
C PRO A 97 19.75 4.38 -9.37
N PRO A 98 18.70 4.33 -10.21
CA PRO A 98 18.60 5.12 -11.43
C PRO A 98 18.58 6.62 -11.12
N ALA A 99 19.25 7.42 -11.93
CA ALA A 99 19.13 8.88 -11.88
C ALA A 99 17.98 9.38 -12.77
N SER A 100 17.39 10.54 -12.44
CA SER A 100 16.29 11.13 -13.24
C SER A 100 16.66 11.29 -14.72
N ALA A 101 17.88 11.72 -15.03
CA ALA A 101 18.34 11.86 -16.40
C ALA A 101 18.45 10.52 -17.16
N GLU A 102 18.75 9.42 -16.48
CA GLU A 102 18.78 8.07 -17.06
C GLU A 102 17.36 7.58 -17.34
N ILE A 103 16.41 7.88 -16.42
CA ILE A 103 14.99 7.60 -16.60
C ILE A 103 14.45 8.40 -17.81
N ASP A 104 14.78 9.69 -17.92
CA ASP A 104 14.37 10.55 -19.02
C ASP A 104 14.92 10.02 -20.37
N ALA A 105 16.15 9.56 -20.40
CA ALA A 105 16.76 8.98 -21.59
C ALA A 105 16.09 7.65 -21.99
N ALA A 106 15.68 6.83 -21.02
CA ALA A 106 15.02 5.56 -21.26
C ALA A 106 13.54 5.73 -21.66
N ALA A 107 12.81 6.57 -20.94
CA ALA A 107 11.36 6.77 -21.12
C ALA A 107 11.02 7.70 -22.29
N GLY A 108 11.95 8.56 -22.68
CA GLY A 108 11.76 9.63 -23.64
C GLY A 108 11.47 10.98 -22.97
N PRO A 109 11.70 12.09 -23.71
CA PRO A 109 11.60 13.43 -23.16
C PRO A 109 10.16 13.78 -22.73
N GLY A 110 10.02 14.46 -21.58
CA GLY A 110 8.75 14.96 -21.08
C GLY A 110 7.82 13.89 -20.48
N ARG A 111 8.24 12.64 -20.44
CA ARG A 111 7.44 11.56 -19.84
C ARG A 111 7.42 11.66 -18.31
N ILE A 112 6.24 11.49 -17.75
CA ILE A 112 6.07 11.34 -16.29
C ILE A 112 6.38 9.88 -15.94
N ALA A 113 7.42 9.69 -15.11
CA ALA A 113 7.78 8.39 -14.58
C ALA A 113 7.99 8.47 -13.05
N TYR A 114 7.46 7.48 -12.37
CA TYR A 114 7.55 7.30 -10.92
C TYR A 114 7.86 5.82 -10.67
N LEU A 115 9.07 5.53 -10.22
CA LEU A 115 9.59 4.18 -10.05
C LEU A 115 9.86 3.94 -8.57
N VAL A 116 9.02 3.12 -7.95
CA VAL A 116 9.02 2.83 -6.52
C VAL A 116 10.02 1.74 -6.20
N ARG A 117 10.82 1.92 -5.15
CA ARG A 117 11.73 0.91 -4.63
C ARG A 117 10.95 -0.25 -4.00
N VAL A 118 11.57 -1.42 -3.92
CA VAL A 118 11.00 -2.66 -3.36
C VAL A 118 10.40 -2.49 -1.96
N ASP A 119 10.90 -1.54 -1.16
CA ASP A 119 10.38 -1.25 0.19
C ASP A 119 9.20 -0.25 0.23
N ALA A 120 8.77 0.25 -0.92
CA ALA A 120 7.68 1.23 -1.10
C ALA A 120 7.86 2.59 -0.37
N HIS A 121 9.01 2.82 0.28
CA HIS A 121 9.28 4.05 1.06
C HIS A 121 10.20 5.06 0.36
N SER A 122 10.66 4.73 -0.84
CA SER A 122 11.42 5.64 -1.68
C SER A 122 11.10 5.42 -3.16
N ALA A 123 11.34 6.44 -3.96
CA ALA A 123 11.16 6.36 -5.41
C ALA A 123 12.18 7.21 -6.15
N VAL A 124 12.50 6.80 -7.37
CA VAL A 124 13.19 7.64 -8.36
C VAL A 124 12.19 8.11 -9.41
N VAL A 125 12.36 9.32 -9.90
CA VAL A 125 11.36 9.95 -10.76
C VAL A 125 12.01 10.64 -11.96
N SER A 126 11.25 10.83 -13.04
CA SER A 126 11.66 11.62 -14.19
C SER A 126 11.78 13.11 -13.85
N THR A 127 12.58 13.84 -14.63
CA THR A 127 12.68 15.30 -14.52
C THR A 127 11.33 15.98 -14.73
N ALA A 128 10.51 15.48 -15.67
CA ALA A 128 9.18 16.01 -15.94
C ALA A 128 8.24 15.93 -14.71
N LEU A 129 8.35 14.88 -13.89
CA LEU A 129 7.58 14.80 -12.64
C LEU A 129 8.08 15.83 -11.62
N LEU A 130 9.41 15.98 -11.43
CA LEU A 130 9.98 16.98 -10.52
C LEU A 130 9.57 18.41 -10.92
N GLU A 131 9.59 18.73 -12.21
CA GLU A 131 9.18 20.03 -12.72
C GLU A 131 7.69 20.30 -12.53
N SER A 132 6.86 19.26 -12.61
CA SER A 132 5.40 19.37 -12.43
C SER A 132 4.98 19.57 -10.96
N VAL A 133 5.89 19.29 -10.00
CA VAL A 133 5.66 19.41 -8.55
C VAL A 133 6.86 20.09 -7.88
N PRO A 134 7.03 21.42 -8.06
CA PRO A 134 8.20 22.15 -7.56
C PRO A 134 8.40 22.04 -6.03
N GLN A 135 7.33 21.76 -5.28
CA GLN A 135 7.35 21.59 -3.82
C GLN A 135 8.23 20.43 -3.38
N ILE A 136 8.46 19.42 -4.26
CA ILE A 136 9.35 18.29 -3.96
C ILE A 136 10.75 18.79 -3.63
N ALA A 137 11.26 19.77 -4.37
CA ALA A 137 12.64 20.25 -4.23
C ALA A 137 12.96 20.92 -2.87
N THR A 138 11.93 21.27 -2.09
CA THR A 138 12.06 21.87 -0.75
C THR A 138 11.51 20.98 0.36
N ALA A 139 10.98 19.83 -0.01
CA ALA A 139 10.37 18.91 0.96
C ALA A 139 11.43 18.09 1.70
N GLU A 140 11.09 17.70 2.92
CA GLU A 140 11.88 16.72 3.68
C GLU A 140 12.03 15.42 2.86
N GLY A 141 13.22 14.85 2.88
CA GLY A 141 13.54 13.63 2.12
C GLY A 141 13.92 13.88 0.66
N TYR A 142 14.05 15.15 0.22
CA TYR A 142 14.65 15.50 -1.06
C TYR A 142 16.13 15.76 -0.93
N THR A 143 16.92 15.02 -1.67
CA THR A 143 18.32 15.31 -1.93
C THR A 143 18.57 15.19 -3.43
N ARG A 144 19.16 16.20 -4.03
CA ARG A 144 19.39 16.20 -5.48
C ARG A 144 20.24 15.01 -5.90
N GLY A 145 19.73 14.20 -6.82
CA GLY A 145 20.41 13.02 -7.35
C GLY A 145 20.21 11.74 -6.51
N GLU A 146 19.48 11.81 -5.41
CA GLU A 146 19.09 10.64 -4.63
C GLU A 146 17.60 10.29 -4.82
N PRO A 147 17.16 9.05 -4.48
CA PRO A 147 15.75 8.70 -4.42
C PRO A 147 14.99 9.62 -3.46
N LEU A 148 13.77 9.95 -3.83
CA LEU A 148 12.84 10.68 -2.98
C LEU A 148 12.45 9.81 -1.79
N ARG A 149 12.41 10.40 -0.60
CA ARG A 149 12.00 9.76 0.66
C ARG A 149 11.00 10.65 1.40
N ALA A 150 10.40 10.16 2.46
CA ALA A 150 9.54 10.91 3.36
C ALA A 150 8.55 11.80 2.59
N ARG A 151 8.40 13.07 2.98
CA ARG A 151 7.47 14.01 2.37
C ARG A 151 7.68 14.21 0.86
N ALA A 152 8.94 14.22 0.39
CA ALA A 152 9.24 14.36 -1.04
C ALA A 152 8.66 13.18 -1.85
N HIS A 153 8.78 11.95 -1.33
CA HIS A 153 8.20 10.75 -1.91
C HIS A 153 6.67 10.81 -1.92
N HIS A 154 6.05 11.22 -0.81
CA HIS A 154 4.58 11.33 -0.73
C HIS A 154 4.01 12.35 -1.72
N LEU A 155 4.68 13.50 -1.91
CA LEU A 155 4.28 14.49 -2.90
C LEU A 155 4.34 13.95 -4.34
N ALA A 156 5.39 13.18 -4.66
CA ALA A 156 5.52 12.56 -5.97
C ALA A 156 4.43 11.49 -6.19
N ARG A 157 4.17 10.65 -5.19
CA ARG A 157 3.10 9.63 -5.22
C ARG A 157 1.74 10.26 -5.46
N SER A 158 1.35 11.24 -4.64
CA SER A 158 0.07 11.93 -4.77
C SER A 158 -0.10 12.53 -6.17
N ALA A 159 0.92 13.23 -6.66
CA ALA A 159 0.86 13.86 -7.98
C ALA A 159 0.72 12.85 -9.14
N VAL A 160 1.21 11.64 -8.99
CA VAL A 160 1.03 10.55 -9.97
C VAL A 160 -0.37 9.96 -9.85
N LEU A 161 -0.84 9.67 -8.64
CA LEU A 161 -2.17 9.10 -8.41
C LEU A 161 -3.29 10.06 -8.84
N ASP A 162 -3.11 11.37 -8.64
CA ASP A 162 -4.05 12.41 -9.10
C ASP A 162 -4.20 12.47 -10.63
N ARG A 163 -3.26 11.89 -11.38
CA ARG A 163 -3.32 11.79 -12.85
C ARG A 163 -4.05 10.57 -13.35
N LEU A 164 -4.35 9.61 -12.49
CA LEU A 164 -5.11 8.42 -12.85
C LEU A 164 -6.59 8.76 -12.91
N ASP A 165 -7.25 8.36 -14.00
CA ASP A 165 -8.70 8.43 -14.07
C ASP A 165 -9.37 7.30 -13.26
N ARG A 166 -10.70 7.38 -13.10
CA ARG A 166 -11.46 6.38 -12.34
C ARG A 166 -11.34 4.99 -12.97
N ASP A 167 -11.38 4.89 -14.28
CA ASP A 167 -11.31 3.58 -14.97
C ASP A 167 -9.94 2.92 -14.77
N GLN A 168 -8.85 3.70 -14.69
CA GLN A 168 -7.51 3.19 -14.38
C GLN A 168 -7.46 2.67 -12.94
N ARG A 169 -8.01 3.42 -11.97
CA ARG A 169 -8.09 2.96 -10.57
C ARG A 169 -8.97 1.73 -10.43
N ASP A 170 -10.12 1.66 -11.09
CA ASP A 170 -11.03 0.52 -11.03
C ASP A 170 -10.41 -0.74 -11.66
N ARG A 171 -9.62 -0.61 -12.74
CA ARG A 171 -8.84 -1.74 -13.28
C ARG A 171 -7.78 -2.24 -12.29
N ALA A 172 -7.08 -1.33 -11.63
CA ALA A 172 -6.10 -1.68 -10.61
C ALA A 172 -6.77 -2.40 -9.41
N ARG A 173 -7.84 -1.83 -8.85
CA ARG A 173 -8.61 -2.45 -7.75
C ARG A 173 -9.08 -3.84 -8.10
N ARG A 174 -9.64 -4.02 -9.30
CA ARG A 174 -10.08 -5.34 -9.78
C ARG A 174 -8.93 -6.33 -9.86
N ALA A 175 -7.80 -5.94 -10.43
CA ALA A 175 -6.62 -6.81 -10.55
C ALA A 175 -6.10 -7.25 -9.16
N ALA A 176 -6.04 -6.34 -8.19
CA ALA A 176 -5.63 -6.67 -6.83
C ALA A 176 -6.60 -7.63 -6.12
N LEU A 177 -7.90 -7.36 -6.20
CA LEU A 177 -8.91 -8.18 -5.55
C LEU A 177 -9.09 -9.55 -6.23
N ASP A 178 -8.98 -9.62 -7.57
CA ASP A 178 -8.96 -10.89 -8.31
C ASP A 178 -7.72 -11.71 -7.92
N HIS A 179 -6.56 -11.07 -7.77
CA HIS A 179 -5.34 -11.72 -7.29
C HIS A 179 -5.51 -12.25 -5.86
N ALA A 180 -6.09 -11.47 -4.96
CA ALA A 180 -6.42 -11.89 -3.60
C ALA A 180 -7.34 -13.13 -3.62
N ALA A 181 -8.45 -13.08 -4.37
CA ALA A 181 -9.39 -14.19 -4.51
C ALA A 181 -8.74 -15.46 -5.07
N ALA A 182 -7.87 -15.33 -6.09
CA ALA A 182 -7.15 -16.45 -6.68
C ALA A 182 -6.20 -17.17 -5.69
N ASN A 183 -5.78 -16.46 -4.62
CA ASN A 183 -4.97 -17.00 -3.53
C ASN A 183 -5.77 -17.40 -2.28
N GLY A 184 -7.11 -17.48 -2.39
CA GLY A 184 -7.98 -17.89 -1.28
C GLY A 184 -8.22 -16.83 -0.21
N VAL A 185 -7.88 -15.56 -0.50
CA VAL A 185 -8.18 -14.42 0.36
C VAL A 185 -9.61 -13.97 0.11
N VAL A 186 -10.43 -13.94 1.16
CA VAL A 186 -11.86 -13.59 1.11
C VAL A 186 -12.14 -12.19 1.66
N ALA A 187 -11.20 -11.62 2.40
CA ALA A 187 -11.28 -10.26 2.92
C ALA A 187 -9.89 -9.62 2.95
N VAL A 188 -9.84 -8.32 2.74
CA VAL A 188 -8.62 -7.51 2.83
C VAL A 188 -8.84 -6.30 3.73
N HIS A 189 -7.79 -5.92 4.48
CA HIS A 189 -7.77 -4.69 5.25
C HIS A 189 -6.96 -3.64 4.48
N GLU A 190 -7.65 -2.69 3.86
CA GLU A 190 -7.03 -1.53 3.23
C GLU A 190 -6.49 -0.58 4.30
N CYS A 191 -5.19 -0.40 4.36
CA CYS A 191 -4.51 0.53 5.27
C CYS A 191 -4.30 1.89 4.59
N ALA A 192 -5.40 2.59 4.32
CA ALA A 192 -5.40 3.87 3.63
C ALA A 192 -4.89 5.02 4.51
N GLY A 193 -4.63 6.14 3.88
CA GLY A 193 -4.25 7.38 4.56
C GLY A 193 -4.11 8.54 3.58
N PRO A 194 -4.03 9.79 4.09
CA PRO A 194 -3.90 10.99 3.24
C PRO A 194 -2.67 10.95 2.33
N GLN A 195 -1.64 10.20 2.76
CA GLN A 195 -0.35 10.09 2.05
C GLN A 195 -0.19 8.79 1.29
N ILE A 196 -1.17 7.89 1.35
CA ILE A 196 -1.18 6.60 0.63
C ILE A 196 -1.93 6.75 -0.68
N SER A 197 -3.26 6.87 -0.63
CA SER A 197 -4.12 6.93 -1.80
C SER A 197 -5.14 8.07 -1.74
N GLY A 198 -5.32 8.68 -0.56
CA GLY A 198 -6.25 9.80 -0.33
C GLY A 198 -7.70 9.37 -0.08
N ALA A 199 -8.51 10.31 0.41
CA ALA A 199 -9.90 10.06 0.82
C ALA A 199 -10.79 9.61 -0.34
N ALA A 200 -10.62 10.18 -1.53
CA ALA A 200 -11.40 9.81 -2.71
C ALA A 200 -11.15 8.35 -3.11
N ASP A 201 -9.90 7.86 -3.04
CA ASP A 201 -9.58 6.48 -3.39
C ASP A 201 -10.21 5.50 -2.42
N VAL A 202 -10.13 5.74 -1.11
CA VAL A 202 -10.72 4.83 -0.11
C VAL A 202 -12.25 4.78 -0.21
N THR A 203 -12.90 5.92 -0.42
CA THR A 203 -14.37 5.95 -0.57
C THR A 203 -14.83 5.24 -1.84
N GLU A 204 -14.15 5.46 -2.97
CA GLU A 204 -14.41 4.74 -4.22
C GLU A 204 -14.15 3.23 -4.09
N LEU A 205 -13.10 2.82 -3.35
CA LEU A 205 -12.79 1.41 -3.09
C LEU A 205 -13.88 0.73 -2.26
N LEU A 206 -14.42 1.41 -1.24
CA LEU A 206 -15.51 0.88 -0.41
C LEU A 206 -16.83 0.71 -1.20
N GLU A 207 -17.03 1.50 -2.26
CA GLU A 207 -18.15 1.36 -3.19
C GLU A 207 -17.90 0.33 -4.29
N PHE A 208 -16.66 -0.15 -4.44
CA PHE A 208 -16.27 -1.04 -5.53
C PHE A 208 -16.84 -2.44 -5.33
N ALA A 209 -17.69 -2.90 -6.27
CA ALA A 209 -18.33 -4.20 -6.19
C ALA A 209 -17.35 -5.34 -6.55
N HIS A 210 -17.04 -6.18 -5.56
CA HIS A 210 -16.22 -7.38 -5.71
C HIS A 210 -16.63 -8.47 -4.73
N GLY A 211 -16.20 -9.74 -4.96
CA GLY A 211 -16.48 -10.86 -4.06
C GLY A 211 -15.58 -10.91 -2.82
N VAL A 212 -14.44 -10.25 -2.83
CA VAL A 212 -13.57 -10.08 -1.66
C VAL A 212 -14.07 -8.91 -0.83
N GLU A 213 -14.27 -9.12 0.48
CA GLU A 213 -14.67 -8.07 1.42
C GLU A 213 -13.52 -7.08 1.62
N VAL A 214 -13.82 -5.77 1.57
CA VAL A 214 -12.84 -4.72 1.88
C VAL A 214 -13.21 -4.06 3.19
N ARG A 215 -12.27 -4.05 4.15
CA ARG A 215 -12.34 -3.27 5.38
C ARG A 215 -11.28 -2.21 5.35
N ALA A 216 -11.67 -0.95 5.27
CA ALA A 216 -10.71 0.15 5.23
C ALA A 216 -10.43 0.73 6.61
N TYR A 217 -9.18 1.08 6.82
CA TYR A 217 -8.65 1.82 7.97
C TYR A 217 -7.98 3.09 7.46
N TRP A 218 -8.09 4.18 8.22
CA TRP A 218 -7.56 5.48 7.81
C TRP A 218 -6.42 5.95 8.71
N GLY A 219 -5.29 6.31 8.11
CA GLY A 219 -4.06 6.69 8.78
C GLY A 219 -3.93 8.21 8.97
N GLU A 220 -4.80 8.80 9.81
CA GLU A 220 -4.76 10.20 10.20
C GLU A 220 -4.91 10.35 11.71
N ALA A 221 -4.03 11.13 12.35
CA ALA A 221 -4.05 11.34 13.77
C ALA A 221 -5.21 12.27 14.18
N VAL A 222 -5.92 11.90 15.25
CA VAL A 222 -7.02 12.68 15.85
C VAL A 222 -6.68 13.03 17.30
N ARG A 223 -7.32 14.06 17.85
CA ARG A 223 -7.03 14.62 19.17
C ARG A 223 -8.08 14.31 20.22
N ASP A 224 -9.32 14.06 19.78
CA ASP A 224 -10.44 13.74 20.66
C ASP A 224 -11.42 12.75 20.01
N ALA A 225 -12.32 12.22 20.82
CA ALA A 225 -13.28 11.20 20.41
C ALA A 225 -14.31 11.68 19.40
N ASP A 226 -14.65 12.97 19.39
CA ASP A 226 -15.62 13.52 18.45
C ASP A 226 -15.01 13.66 17.06
N GLU A 227 -13.75 14.11 16.98
CA GLU A 227 -12.96 14.13 15.74
C GLU A 227 -12.83 12.71 15.18
N ALA A 228 -12.51 11.72 16.04
CA ALA A 228 -12.41 10.32 15.63
C ALA A 228 -13.72 9.77 15.04
N ARG A 229 -14.86 10.00 15.72
CA ARG A 229 -16.18 9.56 15.23
C ARG A 229 -16.58 10.25 13.94
N ALA A 230 -16.30 11.55 13.83
CA ALA A 230 -16.62 12.32 12.62
C ALA A 230 -15.86 11.78 11.42
N LEU A 231 -14.55 11.57 11.54
CA LEU A 231 -13.68 11.10 10.46
C LEU A 231 -14.04 9.69 10.00
N VAL A 232 -14.26 8.75 10.94
CA VAL A 232 -14.71 7.38 10.60
C VAL A 232 -16.06 7.39 9.89
N LYS A 233 -16.99 8.24 10.32
CA LYS A 233 -18.32 8.36 9.70
C LYS A 233 -18.24 8.99 8.31
N GLU A 234 -17.43 10.02 8.14
CA GLU A 234 -17.25 10.74 6.86
C GLU A 234 -16.70 9.81 5.78
N LEU A 235 -15.65 9.03 6.10
CA LEU A 235 -14.97 8.16 5.16
C LEU A 235 -15.58 6.76 5.05
N GLY A 236 -16.46 6.36 5.97
CA GLY A 236 -17.02 5.02 5.99
C GLY A 236 -16.03 3.92 6.39
N VAL A 237 -14.93 4.28 7.06
CA VAL A 237 -13.86 3.34 7.43
C VAL A 237 -14.14 2.64 8.76
N HIS A 238 -13.46 1.49 9.01
CA HIS A 238 -13.64 0.66 10.21
C HIS A 238 -12.92 1.22 11.44
N GLY A 239 -11.84 1.96 11.23
CA GLY A 239 -11.03 2.47 12.31
C GLY A 239 -9.99 3.47 11.81
N LEU A 240 -9.26 4.06 12.76
CA LEU A 240 -8.16 4.98 12.50
C LEU A 240 -6.83 4.26 12.75
N ALA A 241 -6.62 3.21 11.96
CA ALA A 241 -5.52 2.26 12.03
C ALA A 241 -4.94 1.96 10.65
N GLY A 242 -5.05 2.91 9.72
CA GLY A 242 -4.38 2.88 8.44
C GLY A 242 -2.88 3.13 8.59
N ASP A 243 -2.20 3.42 7.49
CA ASP A 243 -0.79 3.76 7.55
C ASP A 243 -0.58 5.18 8.13
N LEU A 244 -0.84 5.29 9.44
CA LEU A 244 -0.44 6.44 10.24
C LEU A 244 1.03 6.28 10.63
N PHE A 245 1.90 6.94 9.87
CA PHE A 245 3.34 6.74 9.98
C PHE A 245 3.92 7.34 11.26
N VAL A 246 4.46 6.50 12.14
CA VAL A 246 5.39 6.92 13.20
C VAL A 246 6.80 7.07 12.64
N ASP A 247 7.18 6.21 11.68
CA ASP A 247 8.45 6.26 10.95
C ASP A 247 8.32 5.70 9.53
N GLY A 248 9.44 5.50 8.84
CA GLY A 248 9.49 4.89 7.51
C GLY A 248 10.00 3.44 7.55
N SER A 249 10.97 3.09 6.67
CA SER A 249 11.48 1.72 6.52
C SER A 249 13.00 1.61 6.66
N LEU A 250 13.47 0.39 6.93
CA LEU A 250 14.91 0.09 7.07
C LEU A 250 15.66 0.30 5.74
N GLY A 251 15.12 -0.21 4.63
CA GLY A 251 15.79 -0.13 3.34
C GLY A 251 16.00 1.29 2.83
N SER A 252 15.12 2.21 3.17
CA SER A 252 15.21 3.63 2.83
C SER A 252 15.93 4.48 3.90
N HIS A 253 16.45 3.88 4.98
CA HIS A 253 17.08 4.56 6.12
C HIS A 253 16.16 5.59 6.81
N THR A 254 14.86 5.34 6.79
CA THR A 254 13.82 6.21 7.38
C THR A 254 13.12 5.58 8.58
N ALA A 255 13.33 4.28 8.86
CA ALA A 255 12.89 3.67 10.10
C ALA A 255 13.64 4.30 11.28
N TRP A 256 12.89 4.68 12.34
CA TRP A 256 13.44 5.41 13.49
C TRP A 256 14.06 4.43 14.49
N LEU A 257 15.39 4.54 14.66
CA LEU A 257 16.20 3.63 15.46
C LEU A 257 16.79 4.31 16.70
N HIS A 258 16.97 3.54 17.78
CA HIS A 258 17.73 3.98 18.95
C HIS A 258 19.22 4.14 18.68
N ALA A 259 19.79 3.32 17.78
CA ALA A 259 21.19 3.40 17.34
C ALA A 259 21.25 3.87 15.87
N PRO A 260 22.35 4.48 15.43
CA PRO A 260 22.56 4.76 14.01
C PRO A 260 22.57 3.47 13.17
N TYR A 261 22.20 3.57 11.90
CA TYR A 261 22.39 2.50 10.92
C TYR A 261 23.86 2.11 10.80
N ALA A 262 24.13 0.83 10.52
CA ALA A 262 25.50 0.33 10.42
C ALA A 262 26.25 0.87 9.18
N ASP A 263 25.52 1.19 8.13
CA ASP A 263 26.00 1.61 6.82
C ASP A 263 25.80 3.12 6.57
N ARG A 264 25.11 3.83 7.47
CA ARG A 264 24.80 5.26 7.30
C ARG A 264 24.71 5.96 8.66
N ASP A 265 25.32 7.14 8.78
CA ASP A 265 25.25 7.96 10.00
C ASP A 265 23.89 8.70 10.10
N THR A 266 22.86 7.94 10.37
CA THR A 266 21.48 8.41 10.64
C THR A 266 20.77 7.44 11.56
N ARG A 267 19.76 7.91 12.27
CA ARG A 267 18.83 7.10 13.08
C ARG A 267 17.43 6.99 12.44
N GLY A 268 17.28 7.38 11.17
CA GLY A 268 16.00 7.49 10.52
C GLY A 268 15.23 8.75 10.91
N LEU A 269 13.89 8.69 10.78
CA LEU A 269 13.00 9.83 10.98
C LEU A 269 11.80 9.40 11.82
N GLY A 270 11.55 10.09 12.95
CA GLY A 270 10.29 10.01 13.69
C GLY A 270 9.32 11.07 13.17
N TYR A 271 8.17 10.67 12.67
CA TYR A 271 7.17 11.58 12.09
C TYR A 271 6.12 12.05 13.10
N LEU A 272 5.87 11.26 14.15
CA LEU A 272 4.96 11.59 15.23
C LEU A 272 5.69 11.63 16.57
N ASP A 273 5.36 12.60 17.39
CA ASP A 273 5.79 12.65 18.78
C ASP A 273 4.89 11.79 19.68
N VAL A 274 5.38 11.45 20.88
CA VAL A 274 4.68 10.59 21.84
C VAL A 274 3.36 11.23 22.32
N ASP A 275 3.27 12.56 22.41
CA ASP A 275 2.05 13.23 22.83
C ASP A 275 0.94 13.10 21.78
N THR A 276 1.29 13.19 20.49
CA THR A 276 0.37 12.96 19.37
C THR A 276 -0.09 11.50 19.34
N ILE A 277 0.82 10.53 19.53
CA ILE A 277 0.49 9.11 19.61
C ILE A 277 -0.47 8.83 20.77
N ALA A 278 -0.18 9.35 21.97
CA ALA A 278 -1.02 9.18 23.15
C ALA A 278 -2.40 9.82 22.98
N ALA A 279 -2.48 11.02 22.39
CA ALA A 279 -3.73 11.70 22.11
C ALA A 279 -4.61 10.89 21.15
N HIS A 280 -4.03 10.37 20.06
CA HIS A 280 -4.73 9.53 19.08
C HIS A 280 -5.27 8.23 19.72
N LEU A 281 -4.44 7.52 20.49
CA LEU A 281 -4.87 6.31 21.21
C LEU A 281 -6.00 6.60 22.19
N GLY A 282 -5.89 7.68 22.98
CA GLY A 282 -6.91 8.12 23.92
C GLY A 282 -8.23 8.45 23.23
N ALA A 283 -8.19 9.24 22.17
CA ALA A 283 -9.35 9.63 21.36
C ALA A 283 -10.08 8.42 20.76
N CYS A 284 -9.34 7.52 20.13
CA CYS A 284 -9.89 6.29 19.53
C CYS A 284 -10.47 5.35 20.60
N THR A 285 -9.78 5.18 21.74
CA THR A 285 -10.26 4.35 22.85
C THR A 285 -11.58 4.87 23.42
N GLU A 286 -11.68 6.19 23.67
CA GLU A 286 -12.90 6.84 24.15
C GLU A 286 -14.04 6.74 23.14
N ALA A 287 -13.71 6.83 21.85
CA ALA A 287 -14.68 6.69 20.76
C ALA A 287 -15.13 5.24 20.53
N GLY A 288 -14.43 4.22 21.06
CA GLY A 288 -14.65 2.81 20.77
C GLY A 288 -14.20 2.43 19.34
N ILE A 289 -13.20 3.12 18.81
CA ILE A 289 -12.65 2.97 17.44
C ILE A 289 -11.29 2.29 17.55
N GLN A 290 -11.00 1.36 16.63
CA GLN A 290 -9.67 0.76 16.53
C GLN A 290 -8.64 1.80 16.09
N ALA A 291 -7.55 1.94 16.87
CA ALA A 291 -6.36 2.70 16.51
C ALA A 291 -5.25 1.78 16.01
N GLY A 292 -4.33 2.32 15.23
CA GLY A 292 -3.12 1.62 14.79
C GLY A 292 -2.12 2.56 14.14
N PHE A 293 -0.88 2.07 13.98
CA PHE A 293 0.24 2.86 13.46
C PHE A 293 1.12 2.00 12.57
N HIS A 294 1.77 2.65 11.60
CA HIS A 294 2.93 2.11 10.93
C HIS A 294 4.17 2.43 11.78
N ALA A 295 4.85 1.41 12.33
CA ALA A 295 6.05 1.54 13.12
C ALA A 295 7.00 0.37 12.86
N ILE A 296 8.18 0.63 12.29
CA ILE A 296 9.17 -0.36 11.89
C ILE A 296 10.43 -0.30 12.78
N GLY A 297 10.96 0.89 13.03
CA GLY A 297 12.14 1.07 13.86
C GLY A 297 11.90 0.75 15.32
N ASP A 298 12.92 0.29 16.03
CA ASP A 298 12.83 -0.05 17.45
C ASP A 298 12.51 1.17 18.35
N ALA A 299 12.92 2.37 17.94
CA ALA A 299 12.53 3.61 18.62
C ALA A 299 11.06 3.98 18.31
N ALA A 300 10.57 3.76 17.07
CA ALA A 300 9.18 4.00 16.70
C ALA A 300 8.24 3.04 17.45
N VAL A 301 8.58 1.75 17.49
CA VAL A 301 7.82 0.74 18.25
C VAL A 301 7.79 1.05 19.77
N ALA A 302 8.90 1.58 20.30
CA ALA A 302 8.95 1.99 21.72
C ALA A 302 8.15 3.26 22.02
N ALA A 303 7.88 4.11 21.02
CA ALA A 303 7.09 5.33 21.15
C ALA A 303 5.58 5.07 21.16
N VAL A 304 5.11 3.99 20.49
CA VAL A 304 3.72 3.51 20.48
C VAL A 304 3.40 2.71 21.74
#